data_ee7dd1c9de04e848fc83aebcf9415e13
#
_entry.id   ee7dd1c9de04e848fc83aebcf9415e13
#
_cell.length_a   1.000
_cell.length_b   1.000
_cell.length_c   1.000
_cell.angle_alpha   90.00
_cell.angle_beta   90.00
_cell.angle_gamma   90.00
#
_symmetry.space_group_name_H-M   'P 1'
#
loop_
_entity.id
_entity.type
_entity.pdbx_description
1 polymer ?
#
loop_
_entity_poly.entity_id
_entity_poly.type
_entity_poly.pdbx_seq_one_letter_code
_entity_poly.pdbx_strand_id
1 'polypeptide(L)' 'MKIEIKVITNASKNIIKEEDNVFKVYVTAQREKGKANKQVIKLLAKHLDVNKLNLEIIKGEKSNKKIILVKNNIR' A
#
# COMPACT_ATOMS: atom_id res chain seq x y z
N MET A 1 10.06 2.15 10.02
CA MET A 1 10.02 3.10 8.89
C MET A 1 8.59 3.33 8.47
N LYS A 2 8.23 4.56 8.22
CA LYS A 2 6.89 4.90 7.76
C LYS A 2 6.97 5.41 6.33
N ILE A 3 6.03 4.98 5.51
CA ILE A 3 5.95 5.49 4.14
C ILE A 3 4.55 6.04 3.90
N GLU A 4 4.50 7.04 3.07
CA GLU A 4 3.24 7.66 2.69
C GLU A 4 2.83 7.14 1.32
N ILE A 5 1.58 6.70 1.19
CA ILE A 5 1.09 6.21 -0.08
C ILE A 5 -0.21 6.90 -0.45
N LYS A 6 -0.47 6.91 -1.74
CA LYS A 6 -1.75 7.36 -2.28
C LYS A 6 -2.31 6.23 -3.11
N VAL A 7 -3.53 5.81 -2.79
CA VAL A 7 -4.15 4.66 -3.44
C VAL A 7 -5.14 5.13 -4.49
N ILE A 8 -5.03 4.57 -5.68
CA ILE A 8 -5.97 4.83 -6.76
C ILE A 8 -6.67 3.50 -7.07
N THR A 9 -7.96 3.44 -6.78
CA THR A 9 -8.76 2.24 -7.00
C THR A 9 -9.34 2.24 -8.41
N ASN A 10 -9.91 1.11 -8.80
CA ASN A 10 -10.51 0.92 -10.12
C ASN A 10 -9.54 1.21 -11.26
N ALA A 11 -8.27 0.95 -11.03
CA ALA A 11 -7.27 1.15 -12.07
C ALA A 11 -7.31 -0.02 -13.04
N SER A 12 -6.70 0.17 -14.20
CA SER A 12 -6.68 -0.89 -15.21
C SER A 12 -5.66 -1.98 -14.89
N LYS A 13 -4.71 -1.71 -14.01
CA LYS A 13 -3.75 -2.71 -13.57
C LYS A 13 -3.16 -2.33 -12.23
N ASN A 14 -2.52 -3.30 -11.61
CA ASN A 14 -1.89 -3.11 -10.30
C ASN A 14 -0.44 -2.71 -10.51
N ILE A 15 -0.12 -1.46 -10.23
CA ILE A 15 1.25 -0.97 -10.34
C ILE A 15 1.54 0.03 -9.23
N ILE A 16 2.81 0.23 -8.96
CA ILE A 16 3.27 1.22 -8.00
C ILE A 16 4.21 2.18 -8.71
N LYS A 17 3.99 3.48 -8.49
CA LYS A 17 4.87 4.52 -8.99
C LYS A 17 5.38 5.33 -7.81
N GLU A 18 6.67 5.64 -7.82
CA GLU A 18 7.25 6.46 -6.77
C GLU A 18 7.43 7.87 -7.30
N GLU A 19 6.83 8.83 -6.59
CA GLU A 19 6.91 10.24 -6.95
C GLU A 19 7.07 11.09 -5.70
N ASP A 20 8.12 11.89 -5.65
CA ASP A 20 8.30 12.87 -4.57
C ASP A 20 8.10 12.29 -3.17
N ASN A 21 8.71 11.15 -2.91
CA ASN A 21 8.64 10.47 -1.62
C ASN A 21 7.26 9.92 -1.28
N VAL A 22 6.37 9.87 -2.26
CA VAL A 22 5.06 9.28 -2.10
C VAL A 22 4.92 8.13 -3.08
N PHE A 23 4.40 7.01 -2.60
CA PHE A 23 4.14 5.87 -3.46
C PHE A 23 2.71 5.96 -3.97
N LYS A 24 2.54 6.05 -5.27
CA LYS A 24 1.21 5.96 -5.86
C LYS A 24 0.93 4.50 -6.18
N VAL A 25 -0.06 3.95 -5.51
CA VAL A 25 -0.39 2.54 -5.62
C VAL A 25 -1.70 2.42 -6.39
N TYR A 26 -1.62 1.88 -7.60
CA TYR A 26 -2.79 1.68 -8.45
C TYR A 26 -3.25 0.25 -8.28
N VAL A 27 -4.51 0.07 -7.95
CA VAL A 27 -5.07 -1.27 -7.77
C VAL A 27 -6.35 -1.41 -8.55
N THR A 28 -6.56 -2.61 -9.07
CA THR A 28 -7.77 -2.90 -9.84
C THR A 28 -8.98 -3.10 -8.94
N ALA A 29 -8.76 -3.42 -7.68
CA ALA A 29 -9.84 -3.66 -6.74
C ALA A 29 -10.66 -2.40 -6.52
N GLN A 30 -11.91 -2.61 -6.19
CA GLN A 30 -12.79 -1.52 -5.83
C GLN A 30 -12.61 -1.18 -4.37
N ARG A 31 -13.00 0.04 -4.04
CA ARG A 31 -12.90 0.53 -2.68
C ARG A 31 -14.08 -0.01 -1.88
N GLU A 32 -13.95 -1.25 -1.46
CA GLU A 32 -15.07 -1.94 -0.87
C GLU A 32 -14.58 -2.98 0.13
N LYS A 33 -15.08 -2.92 1.35
CA LYS A 33 -14.87 -3.94 2.38
C LYS A 33 -13.40 -4.35 2.56
N GLY A 34 -12.50 -3.41 2.44
CA GLY A 34 -11.10 -3.68 2.67
C GLY A 34 -10.38 -4.41 1.55
N LYS A 35 -11.06 -4.67 0.45
CA LYS A 35 -10.42 -5.38 -0.66
C LYS A 35 -9.24 -4.62 -1.22
N ALA A 36 -9.39 -3.31 -1.39
CA ALA A 36 -8.31 -2.49 -1.91
C ALA A 36 -7.13 -2.48 -0.94
N ASN A 37 -7.41 -2.42 0.36
CA ASN A 37 -6.35 -2.42 1.36
C ASN A 37 -5.53 -3.69 1.30
N LYS A 38 -6.19 -4.84 1.15
CA LYS A 38 -5.48 -6.11 1.04
C LYS A 38 -4.59 -6.12 -0.19
N GLN A 39 -5.09 -5.62 -1.31
CA GLN A 39 -4.32 -5.58 -2.54
C GLN A 39 -3.15 -4.62 -2.43
N VAL A 40 -3.36 -3.48 -1.78
CA VAL A 40 -2.29 -2.51 -1.55
C VAL A 40 -1.16 -3.13 -0.75
N ILE A 41 -1.48 -3.79 0.35
CA ILE A 41 -0.47 -4.41 1.20
C ILE A 41 0.30 -5.49 0.43
N LYS A 42 -0.42 -6.30 -0.30
CA LYS A 42 0.20 -7.38 -1.07
C LYS A 42 1.15 -6.81 -2.14
N LEU A 43 0.71 -5.78 -2.82
CA LEU A 43 1.49 -5.16 -3.88
C LEU A 43 2.72 -4.46 -3.32
N LEU A 44 2.56 -3.75 -2.21
CA LEU A 44 3.67 -3.07 -1.55
C LEU A 44 4.71 -4.06 -1.03
N ALA A 45 4.24 -5.15 -0.44
CA ALA A 45 5.16 -6.16 0.09
C ALA A 45 6.05 -6.68 -1.02
N LYS A 46 5.47 -6.92 -2.18
CA LYS A 46 6.21 -7.41 -3.32
C LYS A 46 7.17 -6.35 -3.85
N HIS A 47 6.70 -5.12 -3.92
CA HIS A 47 7.51 -4.01 -4.43
C HIS A 47 8.72 -3.72 -3.53
N LEU A 48 8.52 -3.80 -2.22
CA LEU A 48 9.56 -3.51 -1.25
C LEU A 48 10.37 -4.75 -0.87
N ASP A 49 9.96 -5.90 -1.38
CA ASP A 49 10.60 -7.18 -1.09
C ASP A 49 10.62 -7.46 0.41
N VAL A 50 9.47 -7.30 1.04
CA VAL A 50 9.30 -7.60 2.45
C VAL A 50 8.07 -8.49 2.62
N ASN A 51 7.97 -9.12 3.78
CA ASN A 51 6.81 -9.92 4.10
C ASN A 51 5.61 -9.00 4.36
N LYS A 52 4.45 -9.36 3.82
CA LYS A 52 3.25 -8.53 4.01
C LYS A 52 2.90 -8.36 5.48
N LEU A 53 3.30 -9.28 6.33
CA LEU A 53 3.06 -9.17 7.76
C LEU A 53 3.87 -8.06 8.42
N ASN A 54 4.88 -7.57 7.71
CA ASN A 54 5.71 -6.46 8.19
C ASN A 54 5.16 -5.11 7.78
N LEU A 55 4.01 -5.08 7.12
CA LEU A 55 3.37 -3.84 6.70
C LEU A 55 2.09 -3.64 7.48
N GLU A 56 1.89 -2.43 7.97
CA GLU A 56 0.70 -2.12 8.75
C GLU A 56 0.19 -0.74 8.36
N ILE A 57 -1.12 -0.66 8.08
CA ILE A 57 -1.74 0.63 7.81
C ILE A 57 -2.01 1.28 9.16
N ILE A 58 -1.29 2.35 9.47
CA ILE A 58 -1.42 3.00 10.76
C ILE A 58 -2.27 4.27 10.69
N LYS A 59 -2.56 4.73 9.48
CA LYS A 59 -3.39 5.93 9.33
C LYS A 59 -4.05 5.92 7.97
N GLY A 60 -5.28 6.44 7.90
CA GLY A 60 -5.97 6.60 6.64
C GLY A 60 -6.59 5.33 6.10
N GLU A 61 -7.02 4.41 6.98
CA GLU A 61 -7.56 3.13 6.56
C GLU A 61 -8.72 3.28 5.58
N LYS A 62 -9.52 4.32 5.75
CA LYS A 62 -10.67 4.57 4.88
C LYS A 62 -10.44 5.72 3.92
N SER A 63 -9.19 6.14 3.77
CA SER A 63 -8.84 7.28 2.93
C SER A 63 -7.96 6.81 1.78
N ASN A 64 -7.89 7.62 0.73
CA ASN A 64 -6.97 7.35 -0.37
C ASN A 64 -5.52 7.57 0.03
N LYS A 65 -5.30 8.47 0.98
CA LYS A 65 -3.95 8.73 1.48
C LYS A 65 -3.75 7.92 2.75
N LYS A 66 -2.71 7.13 2.76
CA LYS A 66 -2.45 6.22 3.87
C LYS A 66 -1.01 6.32 4.31
N ILE A 67 -0.79 5.99 5.57
CA ILE A 67 0.56 5.85 6.10
C ILE A 67 0.75 4.40 6.47
N ILE A 68 1.81 3.83 5.95
CA ILE A 68 2.13 2.43 6.17
C ILE A 68 3.38 2.35 7.04
N LEU A 69 3.28 1.59 8.12
CA LEU A 69 4.44 1.30 8.94
C LEU A 69 5.11 0.05 8.38
N VAL A 70 6.39 0.20 8.04
CA VAL A 70 7.18 -0.93 7.58
C VAL A 70 8.03 -1.39 8.75
N LYS A 71 7.72 -2.56 9.26
CA LYS A 71 8.46 -3.12 10.39
C LYS A 71 9.71 -3.78 9.88
N ASN A 72 10.84 -3.44 10.47
CA ASN A 72 12.07 -4.09 10.12
C ASN A 72 12.07 -5.47 10.70
N ASN A 73 12.13 -6.43 9.82
CA ASN A 73 12.21 -7.80 10.27
C ASN A 73 13.66 -8.23 10.22
N ILE A 74 14.35 -7.93 11.28
CA ILE A 74 15.74 -8.32 11.38
C ILE A 74 15.78 -9.71 11.92
N ARG A 75 16.35 -10.55 11.16
CA ARG A 75 16.43 -11.92 11.56
C ARG A 75 17.56 -12.26 12.29
#